data_1a63302eb33ea2dc735a590322446ef3
#
_entry.id   1a63302eb33ea2dc735a590322446ef3
#
_cell.length_a   1.000
_cell.length_b   1.000
_cell.length_c   1.000
_cell.angle_alpha   90.00
_cell.angle_beta   90.00
_cell.angle_gamma   90.00
#
_symmetry.space_group_name_H-M   'P 1'
#
loop_
_entity.id
_entity.type
_entity.pdbx_description
1 polymer ?
#
loop_
_entity_poly.entity_id
_entity_poly.type
_entity_poly.pdbx_seq_one_letter_code
_entity_poly.pdbx_strand_id
1 'polypeptide(L)'
;MHNLLTRIIIVCFLACPFVSNAQQAARKYDSTMKIGKAGYKVVCNNRNADKNTISISPIGFDNSVRDFSFEIMGRVRRAEVDDVNRDNFPDLVLYVYNGDTLNKGTVICISSEGNNNVMPITFPDILDDPKLRDGYKGNDEYLLMEGILTRRFPLFAADSSGVSVPTGKTRQVMYRVIPGEKGGQKFTVMRTYDYVKQ
;
A
#
# COMPACT_ATOMS: atom_id res chain seq x y z
N MET A 1 -62.84 48.50 21.88
CA MET A 1 -61.80 47.61 22.50
C MET A 1 -61.50 46.56 21.49
N HIS A 2 -60.43 46.73 20.69
CA HIS A 2 -60.01 45.79 19.66
C HIS A 2 -58.68 45.16 20.08
N ASN A 3 -58.67 43.85 20.36
CA ASN A 3 -57.49 43.09 20.66
C ASN A 3 -56.82 42.66 19.37
N LEU A 4 -55.65 43.21 19.09
CA LEU A 4 -54.79 42.84 17.97
C LEU A 4 -53.88 41.68 18.40
N LEU A 5 -54.19 40.49 17.91
CA LEU A 5 -53.35 39.27 18.13
C LEU A 5 -52.19 39.27 17.12
N THR A 6 -50.99 39.61 17.56
CA THR A 6 -49.75 39.52 16.76
C THR A 6 -49.32 38.07 16.65
N ARG A 7 -49.42 37.44 15.47
CA ARG A 7 -48.83 36.10 15.19
C ARG A 7 -47.36 36.25 14.89
N ILE A 8 -46.54 35.73 15.79
CA ILE A 8 -45.11 35.58 15.57
C ILE A 8 -44.87 34.29 14.75
N ILE A 9 -44.42 34.43 13.50
CA ILE A 9 -43.98 33.33 12.67
C ILE A 9 -42.53 33.07 12.98
N ILE A 10 -42.25 31.94 13.67
CA ILE A 10 -40.87 31.43 13.90
C ILE A 10 -40.47 30.68 12.65
N VAL A 11 -39.59 31.27 11.84
CA VAL A 11 -38.94 30.59 10.70
C VAL A 11 -37.74 29.81 11.26
N CYS A 12 -37.90 28.49 11.46
CA CYS A 12 -36.78 27.59 11.74
C CYS A 12 -35.92 27.42 10.49
N PHE A 13 -34.77 28.06 10.43
CA PHE A 13 -33.73 27.75 9.47
C PHE A 13 -33.11 26.42 9.86
N LEU A 14 -33.46 25.36 9.14
CA LEU A 14 -32.73 24.09 9.17
C LEU A 14 -31.36 24.30 8.50
N ALA A 15 -30.35 24.55 9.30
CA ALA A 15 -28.96 24.49 8.84
C ALA A 15 -28.60 23.04 8.58
N CYS A 16 -28.68 22.58 7.31
CA CYS A 16 -28.04 21.35 6.89
C CYS A 16 -26.51 21.48 7.06
N PRO A 17 -25.86 20.63 7.85
CA PRO A 17 -24.41 20.58 7.84
C PRO A 17 -23.97 20.07 6.47
N PHE A 18 -23.39 20.92 5.65
CA PHE A 18 -22.60 20.48 4.50
C PHE A 18 -21.42 19.69 5.03
N VAL A 19 -21.51 18.36 5.00
CA VAL A 19 -20.35 17.48 5.16
C VAL A 19 -19.52 17.68 3.89
N SER A 20 -18.60 18.62 3.93
CA SER A 20 -17.57 18.72 2.90
C SER A 20 -16.68 17.48 3.02
N ASN A 21 -16.87 16.52 2.12
CA ASN A 21 -15.86 15.52 1.83
C ASN A 21 -14.65 16.26 1.29
N ALA A 22 -13.75 16.69 2.18
CA ALA A 22 -12.44 17.15 1.81
C ALA A 22 -11.72 15.95 1.19
N GLN A 23 -11.79 15.83 -0.13
CA GLN A 23 -10.93 14.94 -0.90
C GLN A 23 -9.51 15.25 -0.50
N GLN A 24 -8.90 14.36 0.27
CA GLN A 24 -7.53 14.53 0.75
C GLN A 24 -6.65 14.68 -0.49
N ALA A 25 -6.20 15.90 -0.74
CA ALA A 25 -5.38 16.24 -1.90
C ALA A 25 -4.21 15.25 -1.96
N ALA A 26 -4.03 14.62 -3.11
CA ALA A 26 -2.98 13.65 -3.33
C ALA A 26 -1.63 14.27 -2.98
N ARG A 27 -1.05 13.86 -1.86
CA ARG A 27 0.23 14.40 -1.37
C ARG A 27 1.36 13.81 -2.19
N LYS A 28 2.22 14.67 -2.75
CA LYS A 28 3.51 14.28 -3.31
C LYS A 28 4.24 13.40 -2.29
N TYR A 29 4.72 12.26 -2.73
CA TYR A 29 5.66 11.44 -1.96
C TYR A 29 7.07 11.89 -2.29
N ASP A 30 7.87 12.22 -1.28
CA ASP A 30 9.27 12.65 -1.43
C ASP A 30 10.00 12.25 -0.16
N SER A 31 10.79 11.19 -0.21
CA SER A 31 11.44 10.62 0.95
C SER A 31 12.82 10.07 0.61
N THR A 32 13.73 10.18 1.57
CA THR A 32 15.07 9.58 1.51
C THR A 32 15.24 8.62 2.67
N MET A 33 15.62 7.37 2.36
CA MET A 33 15.76 6.30 3.33
C MET A 33 17.12 5.61 3.12
N LYS A 34 17.81 5.26 4.22
CA LYS A 34 19.15 4.66 4.18
C LYS A 34 19.35 3.63 5.28
N ILE A 35 20.19 2.65 5.00
CA ILE A 35 20.85 1.80 5.98
C ILE A 35 22.35 2.10 5.87
N GLY A 36 22.94 2.65 6.94
CA GLY A 36 24.30 3.12 6.90
C GLY A 36 24.52 4.26 5.89
N LYS A 37 25.37 4.03 4.89
CA LYS A 37 25.70 5.04 3.85
C LYS A 37 24.87 4.88 2.58
N ALA A 38 24.25 3.71 2.35
CA ALA A 38 23.52 3.39 1.14
C ALA A 38 22.00 3.42 1.35
N GLY A 39 21.26 3.68 0.28
CA GLY A 39 19.80 3.71 0.28
C GLY A 39 19.22 4.39 -0.95
N TYR A 40 18.04 5.00 -0.81
CA TYR A 40 17.30 5.53 -1.94
C TYR A 40 16.58 6.83 -1.61
N LYS A 41 16.56 7.74 -2.55
CA LYS A 41 15.58 8.82 -2.60
C LYS A 41 14.46 8.42 -3.55
N VAL A 42 13.22 8.57 -3.09
CA VAL A 42 12.01 8.21 -3.83
C VAL A 42 11.12 9.42 -3.99
N VAL A 43 10.74 9.76 -5.22
CA VAL A 43 9.84 10.87 -5.53
C VAL A 43 8.70 10.39 -6.41
N CYS A 44 7.46 10.68 -6.00
CA CYS A 44 6.26 10.43 -6.79
C CYS A 44 5.25 11.57 -6.56
N ASN A 45 4.74 12.17 -7.62
CA ASN A 45 3.77 13.26 -7.50
C ASN A 45 2.40 12.82 -6.97
N ASN A 46 2.05 11.54 -7.05
CA ASN A 46 0.80 10.95 -6.57
C ASN A 46 -0.48 11.66 -7.04
N ARG A 47 -0.41 12.37 -8.17
CA ARG A 47 -1.53 13.21 -8.65
C ARG A 47 -2.72 12.37 -9.09
N ASN A 48 -2.45 11.28 -9.79
CA ASN A 48 -3.49 10.39 -10.30
C ASN A 48 -3.76 9.25 -9.31
N ALA A 49 -5.03 8.82 -9.23
CA ALA A 49 -5.40 7.68 -8.38
C ALA A 49 -4.89 6.35 -8.96
N ASP A 50 -4.85 6.25 -10.29
CA ASP A 50 -4.67 4.98 -10.98
C ASP A 50 -3.26 4.79 -11.56
N LYS A 51 -2.59 5.88 -11.94
CA LYS A 51 -1.30 5.80 -12.62
C LYS A 51 -0.40 7.00 -12.30
N ASN A 52 0.82 6.73 -11.88
CA ASN A 52 1.82 7.75 -11.60
C ASN A 52 3.19 7.30 -12.09
N THR A 53 4.10 8.26 -12.31
CA THR A 53 5.52 8.00 -12.51
C THR A 53 6.25 8.19 -11.19
N ILE A 54 7.06 7.20 -10.82
CA ILE A 54 7.96 7.26 -9.68
C ILE A 54 9.40 7.44 -10.19
N SER A 55 10.17 8.29 -9.49
CA SER A 55 11.60 8.47 -9.73
C SER A 55 12.37 7.99 -8.51
N ILE A 56 13.42 7.23 -8.74
CA ILE A 56 14.27 6.63 -7.71
C ILE A 56 15.72 7.00 -8.00
N SER A 57 16.38 7.56 -6.97
CA SER A 57 17.80 7.91 -6.99
C SER A 57 18.53 7.07 -5.95
N PRO A 58 19.35 6.08 -6.36
CA PRO A 58 20.23 5.35 -5.45
C PRO A 58 21.26 6.30 -4.80
N ILE A 59 21.56 6.06 -3.53
CA ILE A 59 22.47 6.88 -2.75
C ILE A 59 23.53 5.98 -2.11
N GLY A 60 24.82 6.33 -2.28
CA GLY A 60 25.93 5.53 -1.76
C GLY A 60 26.17 4.23 -2.51
N PHE A 61 25.63 4.13 -3.73
CA PHE A 61 25.88 3.06 -4.69
C PHE A 61 27.12 3.36 -5.53
N ASP A 62 27.60 2.36 -6.26
CA ASP A 62 28.63 2.56 -7.26
C ASP A 62 28.18 3.60 -8.31
N ASN A 63 29.13 4.37 -8.82
CA ASN A 63 28.88 5.45 -9.79
C ASN A 63 28.25 4.98 -11.11
N SER A 64 28.23 3.68 -11.38
CA SER A 64 27.55 3.09 -12.54
C SER A 64 26.03 3.08 -12.40
N VAL A 65 25.49 3.06 -11.17
CA VAL A 65 24.06 3.03 -10.91
C VAL A 65 23.47 4.43 -11.06
N ARG A 66 22.57 4.59 -12.03
CA ARG A 66 21.92 5.87 -12.37
C ARG A 66 20.55 5.99 -11.74
N ASP A 67 20.04 7.22 -11.66
CA ASP A 67 18.65 7.49 -11.41
C ASP A 67 17.77 6.81 -12.46
N PHE A 68 16.64 6.28 -12.04
CA PHE A 68 15.69 5.63 -12.93
C PHE A 68 14.25 5.97 -12.54
N SER A 69 13.36 5.79 -13.51
CA SER A 69 11.92 6.07 -13.33
C SER A 69 11.09 5.04 -14.04
N PHE A 70 9.91 4.74 -13.47
CA PHE A 70 8.95 3.84 -14.10
C PHE A 70 7.52 4.21 -13.70
N GLU A 71 6.56 3.65 -14.41
CA GLU A 71 5.15 3.85 -14.12
C GLU A 71 4.67 2.84 -13.06
N ILE A 72 3.82 3.33 -12.15
CA ILE A 72 3.15 2.53 -11.11
C ILE A 72 1.63 2.68 -11.26
N MET A 73 0.91 1.59 -10.96
CA MET A 73 -0.56 1.59 -10.98
C MET A 73 -1.08 1.93 -9.58
N GLY A 74 -1.26 3.24 -9.32
CA GLY A 74 -1.70 3.75 -8.02
C GLY A 74 -0.80 4.86 -7.47
N ARG A 75 -0.84 5.02 -6.15
CA ARG A 75 -0.09 6.02 -5.38
C ARG A 75 0.87 5.37 -4.41
N VAL A 76 2.07 5.90 -4.29
CA VAL A 76 3.00 5.51 -3.21
C VAL A 76 2.46 6.06 -1.89
N ARG A 77 2.16 5.19 -0.94
CA ARG A 77 1.77 5.60 0.43
C ARG A 77 2.93 5.58 1.39
N ARG A 78 3.82 4.64 1.22
CA ARG A 78 5.00 4.45 2.07
C ARG A 78 6.11 3.79 1.26
N ALA A 79 7.35 4.03 1.67
CA ALA A 79 8.51 3.28 1.25
C ALA A 79 9.38 2.98 2.48
N GLU A 80 10.09 1.90 2.42
CA GLU A 80 11.05 1.46 3.46
C GLU A 80 12.31 0.92 2.79
N VAL A 81 13.39 0.89 3.53
CA VAL A 81 14.65 0.24 3.14
C VAL A 81 14.99 -0.80 4.21
N ASP A 82 15.18 -2.04 3.77
CA ASP A 82 15.57 -3.17 4.63
C ASP A 82 16.40 -4.15 3.79
N ASP A 83 17.07 -5.10 4.41
CA ASP A 83 17.74 -6.21 3.74
C ASP A 83 16.76 -7.38 3.60
N VAL A 84 15.91 -7.34 2.56
CA VAL A 84 14.81 -8.32 2.41
C VAL A 84 15.26 -9.66 1.82
N ASN A 85 16.40 -9.68 1.13
CA ASN A 85 16.98 -10.87 0.51
C ASN A 85 18.14 -11.46 1.33
N ARG A 86 18.58 -10.76 2.40
CA ARG A 86 19.64 -11.16 3.34
C ARG A 86 21.03 -11.23 2.71
N ASP A 87 21.32 -10.27 1.86
CA ASP A 87 22.64 -10.11 1.25
C ASP A 87 23.50 -9.02 1.93
N ASN A 88 22.98 -8.42 3.02
CA ASN A 88 23.56 -7.32 3.81
C ASN A 88 23.61 -5.97 3.08
N PHE A 89 22.83 -5.80 2.01
CA PHE A 89 22.70 -4.55 1.31
C PHE A 89 21.26 -4.02 1.36
N PRO A 90 21.07 -2.69 1.25
CA PRO A 90 19.75 -2.09 1.41
C PRO A 90 18.88 -2.30 0.17
N ASP A 91 17.75 -2.98 0.32
CA ASP A 91 16.72 -3.09 -0.69
C ASP A 91 15.60 -2.07 -0.46
N LEU A 92 14.97 -1.60 -1.54
CA LEU A 92 13.86 -0.66 -1.49
C LEU A 92 12.53 -1.40 -1.57
N VAL A 93 11.63 -1.13 -0.63
CA VAL A 93 10.26 -1.65 -0.61
C VAL A 93 9.27 -0.50 -0.69
N LEU A 94 8.46 -0.49 -1.75
CA LEU A 94 7.44 0.53 -2.02
C LEU A 94 6.06 -0.08 -1.81
N TYR A 95 5.20 0.61 -1.06
CA TYR A 95 3.80 0.25 -0.87
C TYR A 95 2.93 1.14 -1.74
N VAL A 96 2.35 0.55 -2.78
CA VAL A 96 1.53 1.23 -3.78
C VAL A 96 0.08 0.82 -3.63
N TYR A 97 -0.82 1.79 -3.58
CA TYR A 97 -2.25 1.55 -3.45
C TYR A 97 -2.98 2.17 -4.63
N ASN A 98 -3.88 1.42 -5.24
CA ASN A 98 -4.78 1.95 -6.23
C ASN A 98 -5.80 2.91 -5.60
N GLY A 99 -6.40 3.75 -6.42
CA GLY A 99 -7.33 4.78 -5.96
C GLY A 99 -8.75 4.31 -5.70
N ASP A 100 -9.00 2.99 -5.74
CA ASP A 100 -10.33 2.45 -5.49
C ASP A 100 -10.73 2.49 -4.01
N THR A 101 -12.03 2.35 -3.74
CA THR A 101 -12.59 2.34 -2.40
C THR A 101 -12.19 1.10 -1.59
N LEU A 102 -11.72 0.06 -2.26
CA LEU A 102 -11.32 -1.20 -1.65
C LEU A 102 -9.90 -1.16 -1.12
N ASN A 103 -9.16 -0.07 -1.37
CA ASN A 103 -7.84 0.14 -0.81
C ASN A 103 -6.90 -1.05 -1.05
N LYS A 104 -6.87 -1.52 -2.30
CA LYS A 104 -5.99 -2.62 -2.71
C LYS A 104 -4.56 -2.13 -2.80
N GLY A 105 -3.68 -2.81 -2.08
CA GLY A 105 -2.26 -2.52 -2.07
C GLY A 105 -1.43 -3.57 -2.79
N THR A 106 -0.32 -3.16 -3.37
CA THR A 106 0.74 -4.02 -3.87
C THR A 106 2.11 -3.54 -3.39
N VAL A 107 3.10 -4.39 -3.53
CA VAL A 107 4.49 -4.08 -3.19
C VAL A 107 5.34 -4.10 -4.45
N ILE A 108 6.16 -3.07 -4.62
CA ILE A 108 7.26 -3.05 -5.58
C ILE A 108 8.55 -3.09 -4.78
N CYS A 109 9.37 -4.08 -5.03
CA CYS A 109 10.63 -4.25 -4.31
C CYS A 109 11.80 -4.29 -5.30
N ILE A 110 12.89 -3.63 -4.91
CA ILE A 110 14.09 -3.47 -5.73
C ILE A 110 15.30 -3.82 -4.87
N SER A 111 16.01 -4.86 -5.26
CA SER A 111 17.27 -5.26 -4.64
C SER A 111 18.43 -4.37 -5.09
N SER A 112 19.36 -4.12 -4.19
CA SER A 112 20.56 -3.31 -4.46
C SER A 112 21.71 -4.09 -5.06
N GLU A 113 21.70 -5.41 -5.02
CA GLU A 113 22.76 -6.31 -5.52
C GLU A 113 24.19 -5.79 -5.24
N GLY A 114 24.55 -5.70 -3.97
CA GLY A 114 25.87 -5.25 -3.56
C GLY A 114 26.12 -3.76 -3.74
N ASN A 115 25.10 -2.93 -3.90
CA ASN A 115 25.18 -1.51 -4.25
C ASN A 115 25.84 -1.22 -5.61
N ASN A 116 25.95 -2.23 -6.49
CA ASN A 116 26.56 -2.13 -7.82
C ASN A 116 25.51 -2.19 -8.94
N ASN A 117 24.31 -2.69 -8.64
CA ASN A 117 23.21 -2.83 -9.57
C ASN A 117 21.87 -2.74 -8.83
N VAL A 118 20.78 -2.62 -9.55
CA VAL A 118 19.42 -2.70 -9.02
C VAL A 118 18.60 -3.68 -9.84
N MET A 119 17.92 -4.60 -9.14
CA MET A 119 17.09 -5.64 -9.75
C MET A 119 15.72 -5.71 -9.08
N PRO A 120 14.64 -5.91 -9.85
CA PRO A 120 13.33 -6.08 -9.26
C PRO A 120 13.22 -7.43 -8.52
N ILE A 121 12.59 -7.41 -7.34
CA ILE A 121 12.14 -8.62 -6.65
C ILE A 121 10.65 -8.79 -6.93
N THR A 122 10.26 -9.87 -7.60
CA THR A 122 8.87 -10.11 -7.98
C THR A 122 7.99 -10.34 -6.76
N PHE A 123 6.90 -9.59 -6.63
CA PHE A 123 5.88 -9.80 -5.60
C PHE A 123 4.66 -10.47 -6.22
N PRO A 124 4.16 -11.60 -5.64
CA PRO A 124 3.06 -12.35 -6.21
C PRO A 124 1.73 -11.60 -6.08
N ASP A 125 0.87 -11.69 -7.11
CA ASP A 125 -0.51 -11.25 -6.98
C ASP A 125 -1.27 -12.22 -6.09
N ILE A 126 -2.01 -11.70 -5.10
CA ILE A 126 -2.83 -12.51 -4.21
C ILE A 126 -3.97 -13.23 -4.95
N LEU A 127 -4.39 -12.68 -6.09
CA LEU A 127 -5.46 -13.26 -6.90
C LEU A 127 -5.02 -14.52 -7.65
N ASP A 128 -3.72 -14.73 -7.81
CA ASP A 128 -3.16 -15.91 -8.46
C ASP A 128 -3.22 -17.16 -7.57
N ASP A 129 -3.30 -17.00 -6.24
CA ASP A 129 -3.40 -18.11 -5.29
C ASP A 129 -4.86 -18.30 -4.84
N PRO A 130 -5.53 -19.41 -5.22
CA PRO A 130 -6.91 -19.67 -4.85
C PRO A 130 -7.18 -19.69 -3.34
N LYS A 131 -6.19 -20.12 -2.53
CA LYS A 131 -6.31 -20.16 -1.06
C LYS A 131 -6.19 -18.77 -0.45
N LEU A 132 -5.32 -17.93 -0.99
CA LEU A 132 -5.11 -16.58 -0.49
C LEU A 132 -6.22 -15.61 -0.91
N ARG A 133 -6.71 -15.74 -2.14
CA ARG A 133 -7.78 -14.86 -2.67
C ARG A 133 -9.16 -15.13 -2.09
N ASP A 134 -9.37 -16.30 -1.47
CA ASP A 134 -10.66 -16.62 -0.86
C ASP A 134 -11.01 -15.63 0.25
N GLY A 135 -12.17 -14.98 0.11
CA GLY A 135 -12.62 -13.90 1.01
C GLY A 135 -11.89 -12.56 0.88
N TYR A 136 -10.94 -12.41 -0.05
CA TYR A 136 -10.20 -11.16 -0.25
C TYR A 136 -11.04 -10.10 -0.97
N LYS A 137 -11.08 -8.88 -0.41
CA LYS A 137 -11.77 -7.70 -0.98
C LYS A 137 -10.93 -6.43 -0.91
N GLY A 138 -9.63 -6.53 -0.63
CA GLY A 138 -8.76 -5.37 -0.43
C GLY A 138 -8.58 -5.00 1.04
N ASN A 139 -8.38 -3.70 1.31
CA ASN A 139 -8.01 -3.16 2.62
C ASN A 139 -6.70 -3.74 3.15
N ASP A 140 -5.70 -3.73 2.27
CA ASP A 140 -4.38 -4.26 2.56
C ASP A 140 -3.62 -3.39 3.57
N GLU A 141 -3.02 -4.05 4.54
CA GLU A 141 -2.04 -3.49 5.45
C GLU A 141 -0.73 -4.25 5.28
N TYR A 142 0.39 -3.54 5.19
CA TYR A 142 1.72 -4.13 5.08
C TYR A 142 2.60 -3.75 6.26
N LEU A 143 3.42 -4.70 6.71
CA LEU A 143 4.46 -4.55 7.72
C LEU A 143 5.72 -5.25 7.23
N LEU A 144 6.84 -4.57 7.31
CA LEU A 144 8.17 -5.13 7.06
C LEU A 144 8.93 -5.19 8.38
N MET A 145 9.50 -6.35 8.69
CA MET A 145 10.28 -6.58 9.89
C MET A 145 11.34 -7.65 9.63
N GLU A 146 12.60 -7.27 9.78
CA GLU A 146 13.75 -8.17 9.64
C GLU A 146 13.74 -8.97 8.32
N GLY A 147 13.47 -8.28 7.21
CA GLY A 147 13.37 -8.89 5.88
C GLY A 147 12.10 -9.74 5.63
N ILE A 148 11.20 -9.83 6.61
CA ILE A 148 9.91 -10.53 6.46
C ILE A 148 8.81 -9.51 6.14
N LEU A 149 8.24 -9.64 4.94
CA LEU A 149 7.10 -8.84 4.54
C LEU A 149 5.80 -9.51 4.95
N THR A 150 4.97 -8.81 5.70
CA THR A 150 3.67 -9.28 6.15
C THR A 150 2.57 -8.48 5.49
N ARG A 151 1.59 -9.16 4.87
CA ARG A 151 0.35 -8.59 4.34
C ARG A 151 -0.82 -9.01 5.22
N ARG A 152 -1.70 -8.08 5.58
CA ARG A 152 -2.94 -8.32 6.34
C ARG A 152 -4.11 -7.74 5.60
N PHE A 153 -5.25 -8.42 5.64
CA PHE A 153 -6.50 -7.93 5.09
C PHE A 153 -7.71 -8.62 5.73
N PRO A 154 -8.85 -7.92 5.84
CA PRO A 154 -10.09 -8.50 6.35
C PRO A 154 -10.65 -9.53 5.38
N LEU A 155 -11.25 -10.59 5.93
CA LEU A 155 -11.95 -11.63 5.17
C LEU A 155 -13.44 -11.37 5.09
N PHE A 156 -14.01 -11.63 3.92
CA PHE A 156 -15.42 -11.53 3.62
C PHE A 156 -15.99 -12.89 3.23
N ALA A 157 -17.28 -13.10 3.51
CA ALA A 157 -18.03 -14.27 3.08
C ALA A 157 -19.43 -13.85 2.63
N ALA A 158 -20.07 -14.66 1.80
CA ALA A 158 -21.47 -14.45 1.46
C ALA A 158 -22.37 -14.80 2.67
N ASP A 159 -23.32 -13.94 2.96
CA ASP A 159 -24.41 -14.23 3.92
C ASP A 159 -25.49 -15.12 3.28
N SER A 160 -26.59 -15.38 4.00
CA SER A 160 -27.71 -16.19 3.53
C SER A 160 -28.43 -15.63 2.29
N SER A 161 -28.27 -14.33 2.02
CA SER A 161 -28.82 -13.64 0.83
C SER A 161 -27.82 -13.53 -0.33
N GLY A 162 -26.58 -14.06 -0.15
CA GLY A 162 -25.50 -13.97 -1.14
C GLY A 162 -24.73 -12.66 -1.13
N VAL A 163 -25.01 -11.78 -0.16
CA VAL A 163 -24.29 -10.50 -0.02
C VAL A 163 -22.96 -10.73 0.70
N SER A 164 -21.88 -10.13 0.16
CA SER A 164 -20.55 -10.23 0.76
C SER A 164 -20.45 -9.36 2.02
N VAL A 165 -20.26 -9.98 3.18
CA VAL A 165 -20.17 -9.32 4.49
C VAL A 165 -18.85 -9.64 5.18
N PRO A 166 -18.32 -8.73 6.05
CA PRO A 166 -17.12 -9.01 6.83
C PRO A 166 -17.34 -10.21 7.78
N THR A 167 -16.37 -11.11 7.84
CA THR A 167 -16.41 -12.27 8.76
C THR A 167 -15.92 -11.95 10.17
N GLY A 168 -15.38 -10.76 10.41
CA GLY A 168 -14.64 -10.41 11.64
C GLY A 168 -13.22 -11.00 11.71
N LYS A 169 -12.82 -11.81 10.73
CA LYS A 169 -11.47 -12.38 10.65
C LYS A 169 -10.56 -11.54 9.76
N THR A 170 -9.28 -11.56 10.09
CA THR A 170 -8.18 -10.99 9.31
C THR A 170 -7.28 -12.13 8.86
N ARG A 171 -6.93 -12.18 7.57
CA ARG A 171 -5.87 -13.05 7.06
C ARG A 171 -4.54 -12.33 7.15
N GLN A 172 -3.54 -13.02 7.68
CA GLN A 172 -2.15 -12.59 7.65
C GLN A 172 -1.35 -13.56 6.78
N VAL A 173 -0.62 -12.99 5.81
CA VAL A 173 0.28 -13.71 4.92
C VAL A 173 1.69 -13.15 5.11
N MET A 174 2.63 -14.03 5.41
CA MET A 174 4.04 -13.69 5.60
C MET A 174 4.84 -14.17 4.40
N TYR A 175 5.69 -13.29 3.88
CA TYR A 175 6.51 -13.55 2.71
C TYR A 175 7.99 -13.44 3.05
N ARG A 176 8.81 -14.23 2.36
CA ARG A 176 10.27 -14.10 2.31
C ARG A 176 10.75 -14.09 0.87
N VAL A 177 11.90 -13.52 0.63
CA VAL A 177 12.56 -13.57 -0.68
C VAL A 177 13.26 -14.91 -0.85
N ILE A 178 13.16 -15.48 -2.05
CA ILE A 178 13.90 -16.67 -2.49
C ILE A 178 14.44 -16.43 -3.91
N PRO A 179 15.43 -17.20 -4.35
CA PRO A 179 15.83 -17.23 -5.76
C PRO A 179 14.63 -17.52 -6.66
N GLY A 180 14.51 -16.77 -7.73
CA GLY A 180 13.53 -16.96 -8.79
C GLY A 180 14.13 -17.63 -10.02
N GLU A 181 13.42 -17.54 -11.14
CA GLU A 181 13.91 -18.07 -12.41
C GLU A 181 14.98 -17.14 -13.02
N LYS A 182 15.89 -17.71 -13.82
CA LYS A 182 16.91 -16.98 -14.60
C LYS A 182 17.77 -16.02 -13.77
N GLY A 183 18.05 -16.35 -12.51
CA GLY A 183 18.86 -15.51 -11.62
C GLY A 183 18.10 -14.36 -10.97
N GLY A 184 16.78 -14.23 -11.19
CA GLY A 184 15.95 -13.23 -10.51
C GLY A 184 15.65 -13.61 -9.07
N GLN A 185 14.89 -12.76 -8.39
CA GLN A 185 14.44 -12.95 -7.01
C GLN A 185 12.91 -12.77 -6.94
N LYS A 186 12.26 -13.49 -6.01
CA LYS A 186 10.83 -13.37 -5.79
C LYS A 186 10.44 -13.58 -4.34
N PHE A 187 9.37 -12.89 -3.93
CA PHE A 187 8.69 -13.21 -2.68
C PHE A 187 7.91 -14.51 -2.82
N THR A 188 7.97 -15.33 -1.79
CA THR A 188 7.15 -16.54 -1.65
C THR A 188 6.45 -16.55 -0.31
N VAL A 189 5.26 -17.15 -0.26
CA VAL A 189 4.52 -17.33 0.99
C VAL A 189 5.30 -18.27 1.91
N MET A 190 5.63 -17.78 3.08
CA MET A 190 6.27 -18.57 4.15
C MET A 190 5.22 -19.15 5.09
N ARG A 191 4.22 -18.36 5.44
CA ARG A 191 3.16 -18.72 6.37
C ARG A 191 1.90 -17.90 6.11
N THR A 192 0.73 -18.53 6.31
CA THR A 192 -0.56 -17.84 6.34
C THR A 192 -1.42 -18.36 7.49
N TYR A 193 -2.23 -17.49 8.09
CA TYR A 193 -3.22 -17.83 9.11
C TYR A 193 -4.29 -16.75 9.23
N ASP A 194 -5.47 -17.16 9.68
CA ASP A 194 -6.59 -16.29 9.92
C ASP A 194 -6.79 -16.11 11.44
N TYR A 195 -7.11 -14.89 11.88
CA TYR A 195 -7.36 -14.59 13.29
C TYR A 195 -8.45 -13.52 13.43
N VAL A 196 -9.06 -13.44 14.60
CA VAL A 196 -9.97 -12.35 14.96
C VAL A 196 -9.15 -11.23 15.58
N LYS A 197 -9.30 -10.00 15.04
CA LYS A 197 -8.64 -8.82 15.61
C LYS A 197 -9.34 -8.48 16.94
N GLN A 198 -8.62 -8.55 18.03
CA GLN A 198 -9.08 -8.14 19.36
C GLN A 198 -9.13 -6.61 19.47
#